data_d33f1c9f8e2580d40a55069489d04731
#
_entry.id   d33f1c9f8e2580d40a55069489d04731
#
_cell.length_a   1.000
_cell.length_b   1.000
_cell.length_c   1.000
_cell.angle_alpha   90.00
_cell.angle_beta   90.00
_cell.angle_gamma   90.00
#
_symmetry.space_group_name_H-M   'P 1'
#
loop_
_entity.id
_entity.type
_entity.pdbx_description
1 polymer ?
#
loop_
_entity_poly.entity_id
_entity_poly.type
_entity_poly.pdbx_seq_one_letter_code
_entity_poly.pdbx_strand_id
1 'polypeptide(L)'
;MIKIGHVDVSLERRQLYLKGEPLHVGTRAFDILEVLIKAGGNLVSKEEILRRVWPETIVEESNLQVHISLLRKLLGDDRGFIKTIPGRGYLLACPDEIEGRTGTRRSKSANEESLPLSNVPPGHMPLIGREKALGDVKSALDAAPLVTLVGAGGIGKTQLGLEAARSLISLYTEVRYVNLSTVERPESTLNAIAEGLAGGRSKGVVTVACLIQAIGCRKTLIMLDNCEHVIQEVASICEQLVESNPNLTILATSREPLRARFERIYRVPPLEVPSEDAERDDILRCSAVDMFVSRAHVYAPYFRADGESTALIGTICRRLDGLPLALELAAARVAALGISELVAQLDQRFCVLTGGPRTAPARQRTLKAALDWSYQFLCQQERTVLRRISVFRGAFHLNAACEVAALEDLCATDITEAIAGLVSKSLLMFAPSGSLMTYHLFETTRAYALQMLVESGESEIVVRRYEYFQSTRGAVTDESNTTATLYDQTSLALQDG
;
A
#
# COMPACT_ATOMS: atom_id res chain seq x y z
N MET A 1 27.04 -1.09 40.88
CA MET A 1 27.70 -1.53 39.64
C MET A 1 26.70 -2.18 38.75
N ILE A 2 26.66 -1.86 37.48
CA ILE A 2 25.74 -2.38 36.48
C ILE A 2 26.54 -3.23 35.51
N LYS A 3 26.08 -4.47 35.25
CA LYS A 3 26.81 -5.40 34.38
C LYS A 3 26.17 -5.39 32.96
N ILE A 4 27.02 -5.15 31.95
CA ILE A 4 26.62 -5.17 30.54
C ILE A 4 27.53 -6.22 29.87
N GLY A 5 27.00 -7.45 29.72
CA GLY A 5 27.80 -8.58 29.25
C GLY A 5 29.02 -8.86 30.18
N HIS A 6 30.21 -8.77 29.62
CA HIS A 6 31.47 -8.98 30.35
C HIS A 6 32.07 -7.68 30.96
N VAL A 7 31.38 -6.53 30.76
CA VAL A 7 31.84 -5.21 31.25
C VAL A 7 31.01 -4.76 32.45
N ASP A 8 31.67 -4.41 33.53
CA ASP A 8 31.05 -3.81 34.72
C ASP A 8 31.13 -2.28 34.63
N VAL A 9 29.99 -1.59 34.85
CA VAL A 9 29.84 -0.14 34.75
C VAL A 9 29.60 0.45 36.14
N SER A 10 30.42 1.36 36.57
CA SER A 10 30.22 2.16 37.79
C SER A 10 29.78 3.59 37.40
N LEU A 11 28.48 3.89 37.58
CA LEU A 11 27.97 5.24 37.35
C LEU A 11 28.53 6.27 38.32
N GLU A 12 28.77 5.88 39.59
CA GLU A 12 29.33 6.77 40.63
C GLU A 12 30.76 7.17 40.31
N ARG A 13 31.61 6.19 39.88
CA ARG A 13 33.01 6.44 39.56
C ARG A 13 33.22 6.86 38.10
N ARG A 14 32.17 6.82 37.27
CA ARG A 14 32.20 7.10 35.82
C ARG A 14 33.26 6.26 35.09
N GLN A 15 33.34 4.96 35.45
CA GLN A 15 34.35 4.03 34.93
C GLN A 15 33.71 2.72 34.46
N LEU A 16 34.36 2.11 33.47
CA LEU A 16 34.09 0.77 32.95
C LEU A 16 35.20 -0.17 33.42
N TYR A 17 34.84 -1.42 33.70
CA TYR A 17 35.80 -2.46 34.10
C TYR A 17 35.60 -3.71 33.25
N LEU A 18 36.68 -4.29 32.74
CA LEU A 18 36.67 -5.59 32.06
C LEU A 18 37.50 -6.56 32.91
N LYS A 19 36.85 -7.61 33.43
CA LYS A 19 37.46 -8.58 34.33
C LYS A 19 38.18 -7.96 35.54
N GLY A 20 37.64 -6.84 36.05
CA GLY A 20 38.21 -6.11 37.20
C GLY A 20 39.26 -5.03 36.84
N GLU A 21 39.73 -5.00 35.60
CA GLU A 21 40.68 -3.97 35.13
C GLU A 21 39.94 -2.74 34.57
N PRO A 22 40.34 -1.51 34.90
CA PRO A 22 39.68 -0.30 34.44
C PRO A 22 39.91 -0.06 32.94
N LEU A 23 38.83 0.16 32.21
CA LEU A 23 38.82 0.56 30.78
C LEU A 23 38.77 2.08 30.66
N HIS A 24 39.65 2.65 29.86
CA HIS A 24 39.61 4.09 29.58
C HIS A 24 38.49 4.42 28.58
N VAL A 25 37.53 5.25 29.04
CA VAL A 25 36.41 5.74 28.23
C VAL A 25 36.39 7.26 28.27
N GLY A 26 36.26 7.90 27.11
CA GLY A 26 36.13 9.36 27.05
C GLY A 26 34.81 9.84 27.70
N THR A 27 34.85 11.01 28.31
CA THR A 27 33.73 11.59 29.09
C THR A 27 32.38 11.57 28.31
N ARG A 28 32.41 11.99 27.05
CA ARG A 28 31.16 12.03 26.22
C ARG A 28 30.63 10.66 25.87
N ALA A 29 31.51 9.68 25.62
CA ALA A 29 31.10 8.30 25.41
C ALA A 29 30.46 7.72 26.67
N PHE A 30 31.03 8.03 27.86
CA PHE A 30 30.41 7.61 29.11
C PHE A 30 29.06 8.28 29.37
N ASP A 31 28.89 9.58 29.07
CA ASP A 31 27.63 10.29 29.17
C ASP A 31 26.55 9.64 28.30
N ILE A 32 26.88 9.25 27.08
CA ILE A 32 25.94 8.52 26.19
C ILE A 32 25.54 7.18 26.82
N LEU A 33 26.52 6.42 27.32
CA LEU A 33 26.25 5.12 27.95
C LEU A 33 25.37 5.29 29.20
N GLU A 34 25.57 6.31 30.01
CA GLU A 34 24.77 6.63 31.17
C GLU A 34 23.31 6.96 30.78
N VAL A 35 23.12 7.74 29.70
CA VAL A 35 21.77 8.04 29.16
C VAL A 35 21.06 6.75 28.74
N LEU A 36 21.77 5.85 28.04
CA LEU A 36 21.19 4.58 27.59
C LEU A 36 20.91 3.62 28.75
N ILE A 37 21.75 3.58 29.77
CA ILE A 37 21.52 2.78 30.99
C ILE A 37 20.28 3.28 31.74
N LYS A 38 20.17 4.61 31.95
CA LYS A 38 19.03 5.23 32.64
C LYS A 38 17.72 5.05 31.88
N ALA A 39 17.78 4.84 30.57
CA ALA A 39 16.62 4.53 29.76
C ALA A 39 16.09 3.09 29.94
N GLY A 40 16.84 2.22 30.67
CA GLY A 40 16.37 0.89 31.07
C GLY A 40 15.90 0.00 29.92
N GLY A 41 16.62 -0.01 28.78
CA GLY A 41 16.22 -0.78 27.61
C GLY A 41 15.28 -0.05 26.64
N ASN A 42 14.77 1.12 27.01
CA ASN A 42 13.93 1.92 26.12
C ASN A 42 14.75 2.63 25.02
N LEU A 43 14.10 2.89 23.89
CA LEU A 43 14.69 3.65 22.80
C LEU A 43 14.89 5.11 23.19
N VAL A 44 16.11 5.63 23.02
CA VAL A 44 16.44 7.05 23.19
C VAL A 44 16.70 7.66 21.82
N SER A 45 16.00 8.75 21.49
CA SER A 45 16.17 9.42 20.20
C SER A 45 17.54 10.08 20.10
N LYS A 46 18.05 10.27 18.88
CA LYS A 46 19.31 10.95 18.62
C LYS A 46 19.31 12.37 19.20
N GLU A 47 18.20 13.09 18.98
CA GLU A 47 18.01 14.45 19.50
C GLU A 47 18.04 14.51 21.02
N GLU A 48 17.44 13.54 21.68
CA GLU A 48 17.45 13.46 23.14
C GLU A 48 18.84 13.16 23.69
N ILE A 49 19.61 12.27 23.06
CA ILE A 49 21.01 12.00 23.42
C ILE A 49 21.85 13.26 23.22
N LEU A 50 21.75 13.93 22.07
CA LEU A 50 22.49 15.15 21.77
C LEU A 50 22.17 16.26 22.80
N ARG A 51 20.90 16.50 23.11
CA ARG A 51 20.47 17.50 24.09
C ARG A 51 20.99 17.22 25.50
N ARG A 52 21.01 15.94 25.92
CA ARG A 52 21.48 15.57 27.28
C ARG A 52 22.97 15.57 27.41
N VAL A 53 23.72 15.16 26.38
CA VAL A 53 25.16 15.02 26.42
C VAL A 53 25.88 16.31 26.01
N TRP A 54 25.28 17.14 25.16
CA TRP A 54 25.82 18.42 24.69
C TRP A 54 24.79 19.57 24.83
N PRO A 55 24.39 19.95 26.07
CA PRO A 55 23.29 20.90 26.25
C PRO A 55 23.60 22.32 25.72
N GLU A 56 24.88 22.71 25.63
CA GLU A 56 25.32 24.05 25.25
C GLU A 56 26.03 24.11 23.90
N THR A 57 26.13 22.99 23.17
CA THR A 57 26.91 22.92 21.92
C THR A 57 26.09 22.28 20.83
N ILE A 58 26.00 22.91 19.66
CA ILE A 58 25.41 22.30 18.46
C ILE A 58 26.41 21.29 17.91
N VAL A 59 26.07 20.02 17.93
CA VAL A 59 26.91 18.90 17.51
C VAL A 59 26.19 18.14 16.39
N GLU A 60 26.94 17.81 15.33
CA GLU A 60 26.42 16.99 14.22
C GLU A 60 26.19 15.52 14.64
N GLU A 61 25.24 14.86 14.01
CA GLU A 61 24.94 13.44 14.25
C GLU A 61 26.14 12.51 14.02
N SER A 62 27.08 12.90 13.16
CA SER A 62 28.32 12.18 12.89
C SER A 62 29.17 11.98 14.17
N ASN A 63 29.21 12.97 15.05
CA ASN A 63 29.92 12.87 16.35
C ASN A 63 29.28 11.84 17.29
N LEU A 64 27.93 11.78 17.34
CA LEU A 64 27.24 10.76 18.12
C LEU A 64 27.57 9.36 17.60
N GLN A 65 27.63 9.17 16.28
CA GLN A 65 27.97 7.87 15.67
C GLN A 65 29.41 7.44 16.01
N VAL A 66 30.34 8.36 16.06
CA VAL A 66 31.75 8.08 16.47
C VAL A 66 31.81 7.56 17.91
N HIS A 67 31.11 8.21 18.84
CA HIS A 67 31.09 7.79 20.24
C HIS A 67 30.33 6.45 20.45
N ILE A 68 29.26 6.22 19.74
CA ILE A 68 28.58 4.91 19.74
C ILE A 68 29.47 3.80 19.20
N SER A 69 30.25 4.08 18.14
CA SER A 69 31.21 3.13 17.57
C SER A 69 32.34 2.82 18.55
N LEU A 70 32.82 3.82 19.27
CA LEU A 70 33.80 3.66 20.33
C LEU A 70 33.25 2.79 21.47
N LEU A 71 32.06 3.05 21.96
CA LEU A 71 31.40 2.24 22.98
C LEU A 71 31.23 0.78 22.55
N ARG A 72 30.84 0.54 21.33
CA ARG A 72 30.75 -0.82 20.78
C ARG A 72 32.12 -1.52 20.72
N LYS A 73 33.15 -0.78 20.39
CA LYS A 73 34.51 -1.32 20.37
C LYS A 73 34.99 -1.68 21.78
N LEU A 74 34.69 -0.86 22.79
CA LEU A 74 35.01 -1.12 24.19
C LEU A 74 34.25 -2.31 24.77
N LEU A 75 32.99 -2.54 24.34
CA LEU A 75 32.18 -3.69 24.72
C LEU A 75 32.64 -5.00 24.03
N GLY A 76 33.46 -4.94 23.00
CA GLY A 76 34.04 -6.11 22.33
C GLY A 76 32.96 -7.05 21.77
N ASP A 77 32.94 -8.33 22.26
CA ASP A 77 31.98 -9.33 21.87
C ASP A 77 30.53 -8.94 22.25
N ASP A 78 30.38 -8.12 23.27
CA ASP A 78 29.11 -7.60 23.79
C ASP A 78 28.61 -6.34 23.04
N ARG A 79 29.24 -5.95 21.93
CA ARG A 79 28.88 -4.79 21.09
C ARG A 79 27.41 -4.78 20.65
N GLY A 80 26.76 -5.95 20.63
CA GLY A 80 25.35 -6.12 20.28
C GLY A 80 24.36 -5.56 21.31
N PHE A 81 24.78 -5.26 22.54
CA PHE A 81 23.92 -4.64 23.55
C PHE A 81 23.51 -3.22 23.16
N ILE A 82 24.34 -2.45 22.47
CA ILE A 82 23.96 -1.14 21.93
C ILE A 82 23.37 -1.35 20.52
N LYS A 83 22.03 -1.35 20.43
CA LYS A 83 21.32 -1.47 19.17
C LYS A 83 21.04 -0.11 18.56
N THR A 84 21.21 0.01 17.22
CA THR A 84 20.77 1.18 16.45
C THR A 84 19.40 0.89 15.86
N ILE A 85 18.45 1.79 16.06
CA ILE A 85 17.18 1.79 15.36
C ILE A 85 17.25 2.87 14.27
N PRO A 86 17.36 2.48 12.99
CA PRO A 86 17.54 3.42 11.88
C PRO A 86 16.49 4.53 11.91
N GLY A 87 16.91 5.79 11.76
CA GLY A 87 16.03 6.96 11.76
C GLY A 87 15.44 7.34 13.14
N ARG A 88 15.62 6.54 14.19
CA ARG A 88 14.95 6.77 15.49
C ARG A 88 15.91 7.00 16.66
N GLY A 89 17.02 6.29 16.76
CA GLY A 89 17.96 6.45 17.88
C GLY A 89 18.69 5.18 18.28
N TYR A 90 19.01 5.08 19.57
CA TYR A 90 19.77 3.98 20.15
C TYR A 90 19.08 3.42 21.39
N LEU A 91 19.29 2.13 21.68
CA LEU A 91 18.86 1.48 22.91
C LEU A 91 19.94 0.56 23.44
N LEU A 92 19.99 0.37 24.74
CA LEU A 92 20.85 -0.60 25.41
C LEU A 92 19.96 -1.80 25.80
N ALA A 93 20.23 -2.99 25.22
CA ALA A 93 19.52 -4.21 25.59
C ALA A 93 19.91 -4.62 27.02
N CYS A 94 18.91 -4.92 27.88
CA CYS A 94 19.18 -5.37 29.25
C CYS A 94 19.73 -6.80 29.27
N PRO A 95 20.72 -7.12 30.14
CA PRO A 95 21.30 -8.46 30.24
C PRO A 95 20.32 -9.56 30.69
N ASP A 96 19.25 -9.20 31.37
CA ASP A 96 18.26 -10.15 31.93
C ASP A 96 17.39 -10.86 30.88
N GLU A 97 17.46 -10.47 29.62
CA GLU A 97 16.73 -11.12 28.51
C GLU A 97 17.48 -12.28 27.84
N ILE A 98 18.73 -12.57 28.20
CA ILE A 98 19.62 -13.49 27.44
C ILE A 98 19.93 -14.80 28.20
N GLU A 99 19.78 -14.87 29.51
CA GLU A 99 20.04 -16.13 30.25
C GLU A 99 18.74 -16.74 30.80
N GLY A 100 18.43 -17.92 30.26
CA GLY A 100 17.31 -18.75 30.70
C GLY A 100 17.40 -19.10 32.18
N ARG A 101 16.47 -18.63 32.97
CA ARG A 101 16.27 -19.07 34.34
C ARG A 101 15.66 -20.47 34.37
N THR A 102 16.48 -21.47 34.63
CA THR A 102 16.05 -22.69 35.30
C THR A 102 15.81 -22.37 36.80
N GLY A 103 14.61 -22.58 37.23
CA GLY A 103 14.32 -22.84 38.65
C GLY A 103 13.46 -21.84 39.36
N THR A 104 12.31 -22.34 39.79
CA THR A 104 11.36 -21.94 40.82
C THR A 104 10.16 -21.10 40.38
N ARG A 105 9.06 -21.84 40.17
CA ARG A 105 7.67 -21.33 40.20
C ARG A 105 7.44 -20.46 41.42
N ARG A 106 7.25 -19.18 41.22
CA ARG A 106 6.39 -18.32 42.01
C ARG A 106 5.28 -17.82 41.10
N SER A 107 4.08 -18.28 41.41
CA SER A 107 2.84 -17.76 40.88
C SER A 107 2.80 -16.25 41.05
N LYS A 108 2.95 -15.48 39.92
CA LYS A 108 2.54 -14.10 39.81
C LYS A 108 1.31 -14.04 38.92
N SER A 109 0.32 -13.37 39.43
CA SER A 109 -0.97 -13.07 38.88
C SER A 109 -0.91 -12.63 37.42
N ALA A 110 -1.86 -13.15 36.65
CA ALA A 110 -2.22 -12.65 35.31
C ALA A 110 -2.41 -11.12 35.34
N ASN A 111 -1.58 -10.40 34.58
CA ASN A 111 -1.82 -9.16 33.85
C ASN A 111 -0.47 -8.42 33.63
N GLU A 112 0.45 -9.03 32.88
CA GLU A 112 1.41 -8.27 32.08
C GLU A 112 1.06 -8.56 30.62
N GLU A 113 0.27 -7.67 30.02
CA GLU A 113 0.04 -7.63 28.57
C GLU A 113 1.40 -7.36 27.91
N SER A 114 2.03 -8.42 27.43
CA SER A 114 3.21 -8.30 26.55
C SER A 114 2.81 -7.49 25.33
N LEU A 115 3.42 -6.33 25.12
CA LEU A 115 3.17 -5.51 23.93
C LEU A 115 3.30 -6.38 22.68
N PRO A 116 2.32 -6.34 21.78
CA PRO A 116 2.32 -7.15 20.57
C PRO A 116 3.54 -6.84 19.70
N LEU A 117 4.17 -7.90 19.18
CA LEU A 117 5.31 -7.77 18.29
C LEU A 117 4.84 -7.28 16.92
N SER A 118 5.30 -6.11 16.48
CA SER A 118 4.93 -5.57 15.17
C SER A 118 6.09 -4.88 14.47
N ASN A 119 6.19 -5.12 13.15
CA ASN A 119 7.07 -4.39 12.23
C ASN A 119 6.29 -3.52 11.24
N VAL A 120 5.00 -3.35 11.45
CA VAL A 120 4.15 -2.50 10.59
C VAL A 120 4.65 -1.07 10.65
N PRO A 121 4.93 -0.42 9.51
CA PRO A 121 5.40 0.96 9.47
C PRO A 121 4.43 1.91 10.18
N PRO A 122 4.91 2.91 10.92
CA PRO A 122 4.04 3.91 11.55
C PRO A 122 3.23 4.67 10.50
N GLY A 123 1.98 5.02 10.82
CA GLY A 123 1.15 5.88 9.97
C GLY A 123 1.55 7.34 10.15
N HIS A 124 1.94 8.00 9.06
CA HIS A 124 2.31 9.41 9.09
C HIS A 124 1.19 10.33 8.62
N MET A 125 0.17 9.79 7.94
CA MET A 125 -0.92 10.58 7.38
C MET A 125 -2.25 9.85 7.57
N PRO A 126 -3.33 10.59 7.87
CA PRO A 126 -4.66 10.00 8.01
C PRO A 126 -5.12 9.40 6.67
N LEU A 127 -5.89 8.34 6.75
CA LEU A 127 -6.54 7.69 5.62
C LEU A 127 -7.86 8.43 5.35
N ILE A 128 -7.93 9.19 4.25
CA ILE A 128 -9.08 10.03 3.92
C ILE A 128 -10.16 9.21 3.20
N GLY A 129 -11.40 9.30 3.65
CA GLY A 129 -12.59 8.72 2.99
C GLY A 129 -12.57 7.19 2.87
N ARG A 130 -11.96 6.51 3.83
CA ARG A 130 -11.79 5.05 3.85
C ARG A 130 -12.32 4.37 5.10
N GLU A 131 -13.08 5.09 5.92
CA GLU A 131 -13.60 4.61 7.21
C GLU A 131 -14.47 3.37 7.01
N LYS A 132 -15.40 3.42 6.05
CA LYS A 132 -16.24 2.28 5.66
C LYS A 132 -15.40 1.11 5.16
N ALA A 133 -14.50 1.37 4.21
CA ALA A 133 -13.62 0.33 3.66
C ALA A 133 -12.75 -0.33 4.73
N LEU A 134 -12.25 0.45 5.70
CA LEU A 134 -11.49 -0.06 6.84
C LEU A 134 -12.37 -0.96 7.74
N GLY A 135 -13.61 -0.57 8.02
CA GLY A 135 -14.59 -1.39 8.74
C GLY A 135 -14.88 -2.71 8.05
N ASP A 136 -15.12 -2.65 6.73
CA ASP A 136 -15.40 -3.84 5.91
C ASP A 136 -14.20 -4.81 5.89
N VAL A 137 -12.96 -4.29 5.77
CA VAL A 137 -11.74 -5.11 5.80
C VAL A 137 -11.56 -5.78 7.15
N LYS A 138 -11.80 -5.08 8.27
CA LYS A 138 -11.75 -5.67 9.61
C LYS A 138 -12.77 -6.80 9.75
N SER A 139 -14.00 -6.56 9.33
CA SER A 139 -15.07 -7.58 9.35
C SER A 139 -14.73 -8.78 8.46
N ALA A 140 -14.03 -8.55 7.34
CA ALA A 140 -13.57 -9.64 6.48
C ALA A 140 -12.47 -10.48 7.15
N LEU A 141 -11.52 -9.85 7.87
CA LEU A 141 -10.44 -10.52 8.60
C LEU A 141 -10.95 -11.31 9.81
N ASP A 142 -12.06 -10.88 10.42
CA ASP A 142 -12.72 -11.65 11.48
C ASP A 142 -13.45 -12.89 10.94
N ALA A 143 -13.89 -12.85 9.67
CA ALA A 143 -14.71 -13.89 9.06
C ALA A 143 -13.91 -14.90 8.20
N ALA A 144 -12.67 -14.60 7.83
CA ALA A 144 -11.86 -15.45 6.94
C ALA A 144 -10.37 -15.38 7.31
N PRO A 145 -9.65 -16.52 7.26
CA PRO A 145 -8.23 -16.56 7.58
C PRO A 145 -7.33 -15.95 6.50
N LEU A 146 -7.84 -15.77 5.28
CA LEU A 146 -7.14 -15.14 4.16
C LEU A 146 -8.03 -14.09 3.52
N VAL A 147 -7.63 -12.83 3.56
CA VAL A 147 -8.31 -11.72 2.92
C VAL A 147 -7.38 -11.07 1.90
N THR A 148 -7.85 -10.90 0.67
CA THR A 148 -7.09 -10.23 -0.40
C THR A 148 -7.75 -8.92 -0.79
N LEU A 149 -7.03 -7.81 -0.59
CA LEU A 149 -7.40 -6.48 -1.09
C LEU A 149 -7.07 -6.41 -2.58
N VAL A 150 -8.08 -6.37 -3.41
CA VAL A 150 -7.94 -6.35 -4.87
C VAL A 150 -8.37 -4.99 -5.43
N GLY A 151 -7.66 -4.50 -6.45
CA GLY A 151 -8.02 -3.25 -7.11
C GLY A 151 -6.92 -2.69 -8.01
N ALA A 152 -7.23 -1.64 -8.74
CA ALA A 152 -6.34 -0.98 -9.68
C ALA A 152 -5.02 -0.48 -9.03
N GLY A 153 -3.99 -0.29 -9.85
CA GLY A 153 -2.77 0.39 -9.43
C GLY A 153 -3.07 1.80 -8.93
N GLY A 154 -2.53 2.18 -7.77
CA GLY A 154 -2.76 3.53 -7.22
C GLY A 154 -4.08 3.74 -6.48
N ILE A 155 -4.95 2.72 -6.34
CA ILE A 155 -6.23 2.82 -5.62
C ILE A 155 -6.10 2.89 -4.09
N GLY A 156 -4.90 2.64 -3.55
CA GLY A 156 -4.64 2.76 -2.11
C GLY A 156 -4.70 1.45 -1.33
N LYS A 157 -4.61 0.27 -1.96
CA LYS A 157 -4.61 -1.06 -1.30
C LYS A 157 -3.62 -1.17 -0.14
N THR A 158 -2.36 -0.83 -0.40
CA THR A 158 -1.27 -0.88 0.60
C THR A 158 -1.58 0.01 1.80
N GLN A 159 -2.08 1.24 1.57
CA GLN A 159 -2.40 2.16 2.66
C GLN A 159 -3.57 1.66 3.51
N LEU A 160 -4.63 1.16 2.86
CA LEU A 160 -5.77 0.55 3.54
C LEU A 160 -5.35 -0.69 4.35
N GLY A 161 -4.53 -1.56 3.77
CA GLY A 161 -4.02 -2.76 4.46
C GLY A 161 -3.12 -2.43 5.64
N LEU A 162 -2.21 -1.45 5.51
CA LEU A 162 -1.37 -0.98 6.60
C LEU A 162 -2.20 -0.38 7.75
N GLU A 163 -3.25 0.38 7.44
CA GLU A 163 -4.12 0.97 8.46
C GLU A 163 -4.97 -0.11 9.14
N ALA A 164 -5.48 -1.08 8.39
CA ALA A 164 -6.15 -2.24 8.95
C ALA A 164 -5.22 -3.01 9.90
N ALA A 165 -4.01 -3.32 9.46
CA ALA A 165 -3.02 -4.01 10.27
C ALA A 165 -2.67 -3.24 11.56
N ARG A 166 -2.46 -1.91 11.48
CA ARG A 166 -2.19 -1.05 12.65
C ARG A 166 -3.34 -1.08 13.66
N SER A 167 -4.56 -0.93 13.16
CA SER A 167 -5.75 -0.88 14.02
C SER A 167 -6.04 -2.20 14.75
N LEU A 168 -5.46 -3.30 14.26
CA LEU A 168 -5.64 -4.64 14.81
C LEU A 168 -4.45 -5.11 15.67
N ILE A 169 -3.39 -4.31 15.84
CA ILE A 169 -2.19 -4.71 16.59
C ILE A 169 -2.53 -5.23 17.98
N SER A 170 -3.43 -4.58 18.70
CA SER A 170 -3.83 -4.97 20.06
C SER A 170 -4.61 -6.29 20.14
N LEU A 171 -5.16 -6.77 19.01
CA LEU A 171 -5.96 -8.02 18.96
C LEU A 171 -5.12 -9.26 18.61
N TYR A 172 -3.86 -9.07 18.22
CA TYR A 172 -2.95 -10.14 17.83
C TYR A 172 -1.71 -10.13 18.74
N THR A 173 -1.13 -11.30 18.95
CA THR A 173 0.16 -11.44 19.65
C THR A 173 1.30 -10.92 18.77
N GLU A 174 1.14 -11.10 17.44
CA GLU A 174 2.15 -10.71 16.48
C GLU A 174 1.51 -10.20 15.19
N VAL A 175 1.97 -9.03 14.67
CA VAL A 175 1.53 -8.45 13.40
C VAL A 175 2.75 -8.21 12.53
N ARG A 176 2.81 -8.86 11.38
CA ARG A 176 3.97 -8.78 10.47
C ARG A 176 3.59 -8.20 9.12
N TYR A 177 4.37 -7.24 8.68
CA TYR A 177 4.31 -6.67 7.34
C TYR A 177 5.47 -7.18 6.50
N VAL A 178 5.15 -7.69 5.31
CA VAL A 178 6.10 -8.20 4.33
C VAL A 178 5.82 -7.52 2.99
N ASN A 179 6.78 -6.77 2.49
CA ASN A 179 6.69 -6.14 1.17
C ASN A 179 7.37 -7.04 0.12
N LEU A 180 6.59 -7.60 -0.79
CA LEU A 180 7.08 -8.49 -1.83
C LEU A 180 7.57 -7.74 -3.09
N SER A 181 7.43 -6.42 -3.16
CA SER A 181 7.75 -5.64 -4.37
C SER A 181 9.20 -5.74 -4.85
N THR A 182 10.12 -6.19 -4.00
CA THR A 182 11.54 -6.38 -4.29
C THR A 182 11.90 -7.81 -4.70
N VAL A 183 10.93 -8.71 -4.66
CA VAL A 183 11.13 -10.12 -5.07
C VAL A 183 11.16 -10.18 -6.59
N GLU A 184 12.30 -10.48 -7.17
CA GLU A 184 12.47 -10.56 -8.63
C GLU A 184 12.14 -11.95 -9.18
N ARG A 185 12.32 -12.99 -8.36
CA ARG A 185 12.14 -14.39 -8.77
C ARG A 185 11.13 -15.08 -7.88
N PRO A 186 10.18 -15.83 -8.44
CA PRO A 186 9.17 -16.57 -7.68
C PRO A 186 9.75 -17.44 -6.56
N GLU A 187 10.87 -18.10 -6.81
CA GLU A 187 11.53 -19.00 -5.84
C GLU A 187 12.03 -18.25 -4.58
N SER A 188 12.21 -16.93 -4.68
CA SER A 188 12.65 -16.09 -3.56
C SER A 188 11.51 -15.63 -2.66
N THR A 189 10.24 -15.89 -3.03
CA THR A 189 9.05 -15.43 -2.30
C THR A 189 9.02 -15.98 -0.87
N LEU A 190 9.29 -17.27 -0.72
CA LEU A 190 9.30 -17.92 0.59
C LEU A 190 10.37 -17.33 1.52
N ASN A 191 11.56 -17.04 0.98
CA ASN A 191 12.64 -16.41 1.74
C ASN A 191 12.26 -14.99 2.17
N ALA A 192 11.63 -14.20 1.29
CA ALA A 192 11.18 -12.84 1.62
C ALA A 192 10.13 -12.84 2.74
N ILE A 193 9.18 -13.80 2.71
CA ILE A 193 8.21 -13.98 3.78
C ILE A 193 8.92 -14.37 5.08
N ALA A 194 9.85 -15.28 5.04
CA ALA A 194 10.62 -15.71 6.20
C ALA A 194 11.45 -14.58 6.82
N GLU A 195 12.10 -13.76 6.01
CA GLU A 195 12.85 -12.60 6.47
C GLU A 195 11.95 -11.58 7.16
N GLY A 196 10.75 -11.33 6.59
CA GLY A 196 9.74 -10.47 7.20
C GLY A 196 9.24 -10.97 8.55
N LEU A 197 9.07 -12.27 8.71
CA LEU A 197 8.66 -12.91 9.96
C LEU A 197 9.80 -12.95 11.00
N ALA A 198 11.01 -13.32 10.58
CA ALA A 198 12.15 -13.50 11.48
C ALA A 198 12.89 -12.21 11.85
N GLY A 199 12.51 -11.05 11.28
CA GLY A 199 13.22 -9.78 11.50
C GLY A 199 14.67 -9.82 11.01
N GLY A 200 14.96 -10.51 9.90
CA GLY A 200 16.26 -10.51 9.23
C GLY A 200 17.26 -11.58 9.70
N ARG A 201 16.83 -12.64 10.41
CA ARG A 201 17.72 -13.67 10.97
C ARG A 201 17.71 -15.04 10.26
N SER A 202 17.06 -15.17 9.12
CA SER A 202 17.02 -16.46 8.41
C SER A 202 18.34 -16.70 7.67
N LYS A 203 19.14 -17.66 8.13
CA LYS A 203 20.31 -18.20 7.43
C LYS A 203 20.05 -19.67 7.13
N GLY A 204 19.74 -20.01 5.88
CA GLY A 204 19.54 -21.38 5.44
C GLY A 204 18.43 -21.54 4.42
N VAL A 205 18.21 -22.78 3.96
CA VAL A 205 17.08 -23.13 3.09
C VAL A 205 15.79 -23.04 3.90
N VAL A 206 14.92 -22.09 3.52
CA VAL A 206 13.62 -21.90 4.18
C VAL A 206 12.60 -22.81 3.51
N THR A 207 11.82 -23.51 4.32
CA THR A 207 10.67 -24.30 3.88
C THR A 207 9.39 -23.76 4.54
N VAL A 208 8.22 -24.07 3.97
CA VAL A 208 6.93 -23.68 4.59
C VAL A 208 6.82 -24.26 6.01
N ALA A 209 7.32 -25.47 6.23
CA ALA A 209 7.37 -26.10 7.57
C ALA A 209 8.17 -25.25 8.58
N CYS A 210 9.27 -24.62 8.15
CA CYS A 210 10.03 -23.70 9.01
C CYS A 210 9.20 -22.44 9.38
N LEU A 211 8.41 -21.92 8.44
CA LEU A 211 7.51 -20.79 8.72
C LEU A 211 6.40 -21.18 9.70
N ILE A 212 5.76 -22.34 9.50
CA ILE A 212 4.73 -22.86 10.40
C ILE A 212 5.29 -22.99 11.82
N GLN A 213 6.49 -23.57 11.94
CA GLN A 213 7.15 -23.73 13.23
C GLN A 213 7.51 -22.36 13.87
N ALA A 214 7.97 -21.39 13.07
CA ALA A 214 8.32 -20.06 13.55
C ALA A 214 7.10 -19.27 14.04
N ILE A 215 5.95 -19.38 13.37
CA ILE A 215 4.68 -18.76 13.78
C ILE A 215 4.15 -19.46 15.04
N GLY A 216 4.24 -20.78 15.12
CA GLY A 216 3.78 -21.56 16.26
C GLY A 216 2.27 -21.39 16.51
N CYS A 217 1.87 -21.45 17.78
CA CYS A 217 0.47 -21.31 18.21
C CYS A 217 0.04 -19.84 18.48
N ARG A 218 0.88 -18.86 18.12
CA ARG A 218 0.60 -17.44 18.40
C ARG A 218 -0.51 -16.93 17.47
N LYS A 219 -1.40 -16.06 18.01
CA LYS A 219 -2.38 -15.35 17.20
C LYS A 219 -1.66 -14.31 16.36
N THR A 220 -1.45 -14.60 15.07
CA THR A 220 -0.59 -13.85 14.18
C THR A 220 -1.38 -13.29 12.99
N LEU A 221 -1.16 -12.00 12.69
CA LEU A 221 -1.61 -11.37 11.45
C LEU A 221 -0.39 -11.12 10.55
N ILE A 222 -0.43 -11.63 9.32
CA ILE A 222 0.60 -11.37 8.30
C ILE A 222 -0.01 -10.53 7.21
N MET A 223 0.57 -9.35 6.95
CA MET A 223 0.23 -8.53 5.78
C MET A 223 1.27 -8.75 4.69
N LEU A 224 0.83 -9.30 3.55
CA LEU A 224 1.64 -9.50 2.34
C LEU A 224 1.29 -8.41 1.32
N ASP A 225 2.24 -7.56 0.98
CA ASP A 225 2.00 -6.43 0.08
C ASP A 225 2.63 -6.62 -1.29
N ASN A 226 1.90 -6.25 -2.35
CA ASN A 226 2.30 -6.38 -3.75
C ASN A 226 2.51 -7.84 -4.22
N CYS A 227 1.48 -8.67 -4.09
CA CYS A 227 1.55 -10.09 -4.46
C CYS A 227 1.43 -10.35 -5.97
N GLU A 228 1.04 -9.36 -6.79
CA GLU A 228 0.64 -9.53 -8.19
C GLU A 228 1.68 -10.17 -9.11
N HIS A 229 2.98 -10.05 -8.82
CA HIS A 229 4.06 -10.58 -9.68
C HIS A 229 4.57 -11.97 -9.25
N VAL A 230 4.13 -12.44 -8.09
CA VAL A 230 4.48 -13.75 -7.51
C VAL A 230 3.22 -14.48 -7.00
N ILE A 231 2.13 -14.31 -7.72
CA ILE A 231 0.78 -14.66 -7.24
C ILE A 231 0.60 -16.16 -6.98
N GLN A 232 1.17 -17.00 -7.83
CA GLN A 232 1.04 -18.47 -7.72
C GLN A 232 1.76 -19.00 -6.48
N GLU A 233 2.97 -18.52 -6.24
CA GLU A 233 3.77 -18.90 -5.08
C GLU A 233 3.13 -18.41 -3.78
N VAL A 234 2.66 -17.15 -3.77
CA VAL A 234 1.95 -16.58 -2.61
C VAL A 234 0.69 -17.37 -2.31
N ALA A 235 -0.11 -17.70 -3.33
CA ALA A 235 -1.34 -18.50 -3.15
C ALA A 235 -1.01 -19.85 -2.49
N SER A 236 -0.05 -20.58 -3.05
CA SER A 236 0.37 -21.88 -2.52
C SER A 236 0.91 -21.81 -1.08
N ILE A 237 1.73 -20.78 -0.78
CA ILE A 237 2.28 -20.58 0.57
C ILE A 237 1.15 -20.22 1.54
N CYS A 238 0.24 -19.32 1.18
CA CYS A 238 -0.89 -18.92 2.02
C CYS A 238 -1.81 -20.09 2.35
N GLU A 239 -2.14 -20.94 1.38
CA GLU A 239 -2.96 -22.15 1.61
C GLU A 239 -2.32 -23.06 2.65
N GLN A 240 -1.05 -23.41 2.48
CA GLN A 240 -0.33 -24.30 3.39
C GLN A 240 -0.21 -23.71 4.80
N LEU A 241 0.04 -22.40 4.91
CA LEU A 241 0.15 -21.71 6.20
C LEU A 241 -1.19 -21.68 6.94
N VAL A 242 -2.28 -21.35 6.23
CA VAL A 242 -3.62 -21.26 6.81
C VAL A 242 -4.16 -22.65 7.20
N GLU A 243 -3.96 -23.68 6.37
CA GLU A 243 -4.36 -25.05 6.68
C GLU A 243 -3.64 -25.59 7.91
N SER A 244 -2.41 -25.17 8.14
CA SER A 244 -1.57 -25.67 9.23
C SER A 244 -1.72 -24.90 10.55
N ASN A 245 -2.30 -23.70 10.52
CA ASN A 245 -2.36 -22.85 11.71
C ASN A 245 -3.70 -22.07 11.81
N PRO A 246 -4.63 -22.52 12.69
CA PRO A 246 -5.93 -21.88 12.88
C PRO A 246 -5.86 -20.49 13.53
N ASN A 247 -4.73 -20.12 14.13
CA ASN A 247 -4.52 -18.82 14.75
C ASN A 247 -3.85 -17.80 13.80
N LEU A 248 -3.63 -18.18 12.54
CA LEU A 248 -3.04 -17.31 11.53
C LEU A 248 -4.12 -16.64 10.70
N THR A 249 -4.00 -15.33 10.55
CA THR A 249 -4.77 -14.52 9.59
C THR A 249 -3.81 -13.87 8.61
N ILE A 250 -4.15 -13.88 7.32
CA ILE A 250 -3.33 -13.27 6.27
C ILE A 250 -4.13 -12.19 5.57
N LEU A 251 -3.55 -11.00 5.45
CA LEU A 251 -4.05 -9.89 4.65
C LEU A 251 -3.12 -9.67 3.46
N ALA A 252 -3.56 -9.98 2.27
CA ALA A 252 -2.80 -9.79 1.04
C ALA A 252 -3.26 -8.54 0.27
N THR A 253 -2.35 -7.88 -0.45
CA THR A 253 -2.71 -6.88 -1.45
C THR A 253 -2.25 -7.34 -2.83
N SER A 254 -3.13 -7.25 -3.81
CA SER A 254 -2.86 -7.66 -5.18
C SER A 254 -3.73 -6.88 -6.17
N ARG A 255 -3.40 -6.94 -7.45
CA ARG A 255 -4.26 -6.41 -8.52
C ARG A 255 -5.34 -7.38 -8.92
N GLU A 256 -5.12 -8.66 -8.71
CA GLU A 256 -6.05 -9.74 -8.97
C GLU A 256 -6.14 -10.68 -7.75
N PRO A 257 -7.22 -11.45 -7.61
CA PRO A 257 -7.36 -12.44 -6.56
C PRO A 257 -6.23 -13.48 -6.60
N LEU A 258 -5.79 -13.96 -5.45
CA LEU A 258 -4.84 -15.07 -5.36
C LEU A 258 -5.44 -16.37 -5.88
N ARG A 259 -6.76 -16.50 -5.85
CA ARG A 259 -7.54 -17.72 -6.16
C ARG A 259 -7.14 -18.90 -5.27
N ALA A 260 -6.78 -18.58 -4.02
CA ALA A 260 -6.41 -19.54 -2.99
C ALA A 260 -7.65 -20.04 -2.24
N ARG A 261 -7.57 -21.27 -1.66
CA ARG A 261 -8.62 -21.77 -0.78
C ARG A 261 -8.74 -20.86 0.44
N PHE A 262 -9.96 -20.70 0.95
CA PHE A 262 -10.29 -19.83 2.10
C PHE A 262 -10.11 -18.34 1.83
N GLU A 263 -9.79 -17.93 0.60
CA GLU A 263 -9.66 -16.53 0.24
C GLU A 263 -11.00 -15.81 0.27
N ARG A 264 -11.05 -14.68 0.98
CA ARG A 264 -12.10 -13.68 0.88
C ARG A 264 -11.57 -12.46 0.14
N ILE A 265 -12.21 -12.12 -0.96
CA ILE A 265 -11.80 -11.00 -1.80
C ILE A 265 -12.52 -9.74 -1.33
N TYR A 266 -11.77 -8.67 -1.05
CA TYR A 266 -12.30 -7.34 -0.86
C TYR A 266 -11.83 -6.44 -2.01
N ARG A 267 -12.78 -5.98 -2.84
CA ARG A 267 -12.48 -5.03 -3.93
C ARG A 267 -12.45 -3.62 -3.36
N VAL A 268 -11.25 -3.01 -3.39
CA VAL A 268 -11.07 -1.64 -2.89
C VAL A 268 -11.72 -0.67 -3.88
N PRO A 269 -12.76 0.08 -3.49
CA PRO A 269 -13.40 1.05 -4.37
C PRO A 269 -12.49 2.27 -4.59
N PRO A 270 -12.70 3.10 -5.62
CA PRO A 270 -12.12 4.44 -5.69
C PRO A 270 -12.65 5.35 -4.56
N LEU A 271 -12.08 6.53 -4.42
CA LEU A 271 -12.67 7.57 -3.57
C LEU A 271 -13.92 8.13 -4.24
N GLU A 272 -14.86 8.55 -3.41
CA GLU A 272 -16.10 9.14 -3.88
C GLU A 272 -15.84 10.45 -4.63
N VAL A 273 -16.41 10.57 -5.83
CA VAL A 273 -16.32 11.75 -6.69
C VAL A 273 -17.66 12.46 -6.76
N PRO A 274 -17.70 13.78 -6.88
CA PRO A 274 -18.97 14.50 -7.00
C PRO A 274 -19.66 14.23 -8.35
N SER A 275 -20.98 14.22 -8.39
CA SER A 275 -21.75 14.18 -9.62
C SER A 275 -21.52 15.47 -10.45
N GLU A 276 -21.89 15.46 -11.73
CA GLU A 276 -21.72 16.64 -12.61
C GLU A 276 -22.54 17.84 -12.12
N ASP A 277 -23.75 17.56 -11.62
CA ASP A 277 -24.71 18.57 -11.14
C ASP A 277 -24.62 18.82 -9.63
N ALA A 278 -23.57 18.32 -8.95
CA ALA A 278 -23.42 18.48 -7.52
C ALA A 278 -23.26 19.95 -7.12
N GLU A 279 -23.97 20.34 -6.07
CA GLU A 279 -23.80 21.66 -5.46
C GLU A 279 -22.42 21.78 -4.77
N ARG A 280 -22.00 23.00 -4.55
CA ARG A 280 -20.67 23.29 -3.96
C ARG A 280 -20.41 22.53 -2.66
N ASP A 281 -21.38 22.49 -1.76
CA ASP A 281 -21.21 21.87 -0.46
C ASP A 281 -21.10 20.34 -0.56
N ASP A 282 -21.80 19.74 -1.52
CA ASP A 282 -21.70 18.31 -1.80
C ASP A 282 -20.36 17.94 -2.46
N ILE A 283 -19.86 18.81 -3.36
CA ILE A 283 -18.53 18.67 -3.93
C ILE A 283 -17.48 18.62 -2.82
N LEU A 284 -17.54 19.55 -1.86
CA LEU A 284 -16.56 19.62 -0.76
C LEU A 284 -16.64 18.46 0.23
N ARG A 285 -17.77 17.75 0.32
CA ARG A 285 -17.93 16.55 1.17
C ARG A 285 -17.34 15.28 0.55
N CYS A 286 -17.12 15.26 -0.78
CA CYS A 286 -16.59 14.08 -1.45
C CYS A 286 -15.16 13.78 -1.03
N SER A 287 -14.88 12.53 -0.73
CA SER A 287 -13.57 12.09 -0.23
C SER A 287 -12.42 12.32 -1.23
N ALA A 288 -12.69 12.24 -2.54
CA ALA A 288 -11.71 12.57 -3.57
C ALA A 288 -11.31 14.04 -3.54
N VAL A 289 -12.28 14.92 -3.30
CA VAL A 289 -12.06 16.37 -3.19
C VAL A 289 -11.28 16.72 -1.92
N ASP A 290 -11.70 16.15 -0.78
CA ASP A 290 -10.97 16.32 0.50
C ASP A 290 -9.51 15.88 0.37
N MET A 291 -9.26 14.69 -0.22
CA MET A 291 -7.91 14.22 -0.47
C MET A 291 -7.13 15.17 -1.38
N PHE A 292 -7.72 15.62 -2.50
CA PHE A 292 -7.06 16.52 -3.44
C PHE A 292 -6.68 17.84 -2.77
N VAL A 293 -7.62 18.47 -2.06
CA VAL A 293 -7.39 19.74 -1.35
C VAL A 293 -6.34 19.59 -0.27
N SER A 294 -6.44 18.53 0.54
CA SER A 294 -5.46 18.23 1.59
C SER A 294 -4.04 18.07 1.02
N ARG A 295 -3.89 17.39 -0.12
CA ARG A 295 -2.60 17.23 -0.81
C ARG A 295 -2.14 18.53 -1.47
N ALA A 296 -3.05 19.28 -2.09
CA ALA A 296 -2.72 20.57 -2.70
C ALA A 296 -2.16 21.57 -1.67
N HIS A 297 -2.69 21.59 -0.46
CA HIS A 297 -2.16 22.43 0.62
C HIS A 297 -0.71 22.11 1.02
N VAL A 298 -0.27 20.86 0.87
CA VAL A 298 1.13 20.49 1.14
C VAL A 298 2.08 21.16 0.15
N TYR A 299 1.68 21.27 -1.13
CA TYR A 299 2.51 21.85 -2.19
C TYR A 299 2.26 23.34 -2.42
N ALA A 300 1.06 23.81 -2.11
CA ALA A 300 0.60 25.19 -2.27
C ALA A 300 -0.16 25.64 -1.00
N PRO A 301 0.52 26.06 0.07
CA PRO A 301 -0.13 26.41 1.35
C PRO A 301 -1.17 27.54 1.25
N TYR A 302 -1.06 28.39 0.22
CA TYR A 302 -2.00 29.49 -0.04
C TYR A 302 -3.17 29.09 -0.93
N PHE A 303 -3.20 27.87 -1.43
CA PHE A 303 -4.30 27.36 -2.23
C PHE A 303 -5.61 27.36 -1.43
N ARG A 304 -6.69 27.84 -2.05
CA ARG A 304 -8.03 27.82 -1.46
C ARG A 304 -9.03 27.26 -2.46
N ALA A 305 -9.88 26.37 -1.98
CA ALA A 305 -11.04 25.89 -2.73
C ALA A 305 -12.17 26.96 -2.62
N ASP A 306 -12.09 28.04 -3.39
CA ASP A 306 -13.14 29.07 -3.49
C ASP A 306 -14.21 28.66 -4.53
N GLY A 307 -15.21 29.55 -4.77
CA GLY A 307 -16.40 29.22 -5.56
C GLY A 307 -16.14 28.60 -6.93
N GLU A 308 -15.28 29.24 -7.76
CA GLU A 308 -14.94 28.73 -9.10
C GLU A 308 -13.98 27.53 -9.05
N SER A 309 -13.00 27.59 -8.16
CA SER A 309 -12.04 26.50 -7.98
C SER A 309 -12.70 25.20 -7.56
N THR A 310 -13.78 25.25 -6.77
CA THR A 310 -14.48 24.05 -6.27
C THR A 310 -15.06 23.22 -7.42
N ALA A 311 -15.74 23.83 -8.39
CA ALA A 311 -16.30 23.13 -9.54
C ALA A 311 -15.19 22.49 -10.41
N LEU A 312 -14.08 23.22 -10.60
CA LEU A 312 -12.92 22.70 -11.33
C LEU A 312 -12.23 21.54 -10.60
N ILE A 313 -12.14 21.59 -9.25
CA ILE A 313 -11.64 20.47 -8.44
C ILE A 313 -12.55 19.26 -8.59
N GLY A 314 -13.87 19.43 -8.55
CA GLY A 314 -14.83 18.36 -8.81
C GLY A 314 -14.59 17.72 -10.17
N THR A 315 -14.36 18.53 -11.20
CA THR A 315 -14.03 18.05 -12.56
C THR A 315 -12.72 17.27 -12.59
N ILE A 316 -11.66 17.72 -11.91
CA ILE A 316 -10.40 17.00 -11.78
C ILE A 316 -10.63 15.63 -11.12
N CYS A 317 -11.37 15.60 -10.01
CA CYS A 317 -11.64 14.37 -9.27
C CYS A 317 -12.40 13.34 -10.12
N ARG A 318 -13.41 13.76 -10.89
CA ARG A 318 -14.14 12.88 -11.83
C ARG A 318 -13.23 12.33 -12.93
N ARG A 319 -12.43 13.19 -13.57
CA ARG A 319 -11.51 12.77 -14.65
C ARG A 319 -10.39 11.83 -14.17
N LEU A 320 -10.05 11.91 -12.89
CA LEU A 320 -9.08 11.04 -12.25
C LEU A 320 -9.73 9.85 -11.52
N ASP A 321 -11.05 9.62 -11.75
CA ASP A 321 -11.81 8.47 -11.25
C ASP A 321 -11.73 8.30 -9.71
N GLY A 322 -11.43 9.36 -8.96
CA GLY A 322 -11.19 9.25 -7.52
C GLY A 322 -9.99 8.37 -7.16
N LEU A 323 -9.06 8.12 -8.08
CA LEU A 323 -7.85 7.33 -7.82
C LEU A 323 -6.86 8.10 -6.96
N PRO A 324 -6.55 7.64 -5.72
CA PRO A 324 -5.69 8.38 -4.80
C PRO A 324 -4.33 8.80 -5.38
N LEU A 325 -3.65 7.90 -6.08
CA LEU A 325 -2.35 8.23 -6.70
C LEU A 325 -2.48 9.32 -7.76
N ALA A 326 -3.51 9.26 -8.60
CA ALA A 326 -3.74 10.25 -9.65
C ALA A 326 -4.07 11.62 -9.05
N LEU A 327 -4.90 11.64 -7.99
CA LEU A 327 -5.24 12.87 -7.25
C LEU A 327 -4.01 13.48 -6.57
N GLU A 328 -3.15 12.69 -5.95
CA GLU A 328 -1.90 13.16 -5.32
C GLU A 328 -0.93 13.78 -6.35
N LEU A 329 -0.75 13.10 -7.50
CA LEU A 329 0.07 13.62 -8.58
C LEU A 329 -0.48 14.90 -9.20
N ALA A 330 -1.80 15.02 -9.34
CA ALA A 330 -2.46 16.22 -9.82
C ALA A 330 -2.33 17.36 -8.80
N ALA A 331 -2.56 17.12 -7.53
CA ALA A 331 -2.41 18.07 -6.46
C ALA A 331 -1.00 18.67 -6.39
N ALA A 332 0.03 17.86 -6.64
CA ALA A 332 1.42 18.32 -6.69
C ALA A 332 1.68 19.31 -7.85
N ARG A 333 0.82 19.34 -8.88
CA ARG A 333 0.93 20.28 -10.01
C ARG A 333 0.23 21.60 -9.78
N VAL A 334 -0.66 21.70 -8.79
CA VAL A 334 -1.44 22.91 -8.51
C VAL A 334 -0.54 24.14 -8.29
N ALA A 335 0.57 23.98 -7.57
CA ALA A 335 1.51 25.06 -7.30
C ALA A 335 2.17 25.63 -8.56
N ALA A 336 2.36 24.81 -9.60
CA ALA A 336 3.05 25.22 -10.83
C ALA A 336 2.10 25.69 -11.92
N LEU A 337 0.90 25.10 -12.02
CA LEU A 337 -0.02 25.31 -13.14
C LEU A 337 -1.26 26.10 -12.75
N GLY A 338 -1.66 26.05 -11.49
CA GLY A 338 -3.01 26.47 -11.08
C GLY A 338 -4.09 25.46 -11.49
N ILE A 339 -5.32 25.66 -11.00
CA ILE A 339 -6.42 24.69 -11.19
C ILE A 339 -6.94 24.72 -12.64
N SER A 340 -7.14 25.89 -13.22
CA SER A 340 -7.73 26.03 -14.56
C SER A 340 -6.84 25.42 -15.65
N GLU A 341 -5.54 25.68 -15.59
CA GLU A 341 -4.56 25.11 -16.53
C GLU A 341 -4.43 23.60 -16.32
N LEU A 342 -4.48 23.13 -15.06
CA LEU A 342 -4.45 21.70 -14.76
C LEU A 342 -5.64 20.97 -15.41
N VAL A 343 -6.85 21.51 -15.34
CA VAL A 343 -8.04 20.97 -16.01
C VAL A 343 -7.83 20.90 -17.52
N ALA A 344 -7.36 22.00 -18.14
CA ALA A 344 -7.12 22.07 -19.59
C ALA A 344 -6.06 21.06 -20.04
N GLN A 345 -5.01 20.86 -19.26
CA GLN A 345 -3.96 19.90 -19.58
C GLN A 345 -4.38 18.43 -19.37
N LEU A 346 -5.26 18.16 -18.42
CA LEU A 346 -5.85 16.82 -18.27
C LEU A 346 -6.69 16.43 -19.49
N ASP A 347 -7.30 17.41 -20.18
CA ASP A 347 -8.03 17.15 -21.44
C ASP A 347 -7.10 16.77 -22.61
N GLN A 348 -5.90 17.31 -22.62
CA GLN A 348 -4.98 17.15 -23.76
C GLN A 348 -4.00 16.00 -23.58
N ARG A 349 -3.49 15.76 -22.37
CA ARG A 349 -2.45 14.74 -22.12
C ARG A 349 -2.41 14.29 -20.66
N PHE A 350 -2.80 13.08 -20.35
CA PHE A 350 -2.54 12.44 -19.06
C PHE A 350 -1.04 12.35 -18.69
N CYS A 351 -0.14 12.56 -19.65
CA CYS A 351 1.31 12.57 -19.44
C CYS A 351 1.79 13.69 -18.48
N VAL A 352 0.94 14.65 -18.13
CA VAL A 352 1.27 15.76 -17.21
C VAL A 352 1.38 15.30 -15.76
N LEU A 353 0.78 14.14 -15.41
CA LEU A 353 0.78 13.62 -14.04
C LEU A 353 2.12 12.95 -13.71
N THR A 354 3.13 13.81 -13.57
CA THR A 354 4.49 13.49 -13.13
C THR A 354 4.81 14.28 -11.86
N GLY A 355 5.76 13.85 -11.06
CA GLY A 355 6.20 14.61 -9.87
C GLY A 355 5.78 13.98 -8.54
N GLY A 356 5.56 12.68 -8.51
CA GLY A 356 5.45 11.93 -7.26
C GLY A 356 6.72 12.02 -6.42
N PRO A 357 6.65 11.69 -5.11
CA PRO A 357 7.79 11.78 -4.21
C PRO A 357 9.02 11.07 -4.77
N ARG A 358 10.18 11.71 -4.72
CA ARG A 358 11.45 11.13 -5.22
C ARG A 358 11.83 9.81 -4.54
N THR A 359 11.38 9.62 -3.31
CA THR A 359 11.56 8.41 -2.51
C THR A 359 10.57 7.30 -2.83
N ALA A 360 9.50 7.59 -3.59
CA ALA A 360 8.52 6.59 -4.00
C ALA A 360 9.13 5.60 -5.01
N PRO A 361 8.66 4.33 -5.03
CA PRO A 361 9.01 3.37 -6.07
C PRO A 361 8.80 3.95 -7.47
N ALA A 362 9.65 3.62 -8.45
CA ALA A 362 9.59 4.19 -9.80
C ALA A 362 8.18 4.12 -10.43
N ARG A 363 7.47 3.01 -10.20
CA ARG A 363 6.08 2.78 -10.66
C ARG A 363 5.02 3.70 -10.04
N GLN A 364 5.34 4.44 -8.97
CA GLN A 364 4.43 5.37 -8.30
C GLN A 364 4.82 6.85 -8.50
N ARG A 365 5.91 7.11 -9.22
CA ARG A 365 6.39 8.47 -9.46
C ARG A 365 5.60 9.21 -10.53
N THR A 366 4.96 8.46 -11.44
CA THR A 366 4.08 9.00 -12.48
C THR A 366 2.89 8.08 -12.69
N LEU A 367 1.76 8.62 -13.12
CA LEU A 367 0.59 7.81 -13.46
C LEU A 367 0.90 6.88 -14.63
N LYS A 368 1.64 7.37 -15.63
CA LYS A 368 2.07 6.54 -16.77
C LYS A 368 2.88 5.31 -16.29
N ALA A 369 3.85 5.48 -15.40
CA ALA A 369 4.64 4.36 -14.88
C ALA A 369 3.79 3.34 -14.12
N ALA A 370 2.76 3.78 -13.39
CA ALA A 370 1.83 2.87 -12.72
C ALA A 370 0.99 2.07 -13.72
N LEU A 371 0.57 2.69 -14.82
CA LEU A 371 -0.18 2.03 -15.90
C LEU A 371 0.72 1.14 -16.76
N ASP A 372 1.94 1.59 -17.12
CA ASP A 372 2.94 0.76 -17.83
C ASP A 372 3.21 -0.54 -17.05
N TRP A 373 3.39 -0.44 -15.74
CA TRP A 373 3.56 -1.60 -14.87
C TRP A 373 2.35 -2.54 -14.91
N SER A 374 1.11 -2.00 -14.96
CA SER A 374 -0.09 -2.82 -15.10
C SER A 374 -0.16 -3.51 -16.45
N TYR A 375 0.19 -2.78 -17.51
CA TYR A 375 0.15 -3.24 -18.89
C TYR A 375 1.16 -4.36 -19.18
N GLN A 376 2.31 -4.34 -18.50
CA GLN A 376 3.35 -5.37 -18.67
C GLN A 376 2.89 -6.78 -18.24
N PHE A 377 1.97 -6.88 -17.27
CA PHE A 377 1.42 -8.17 -16.80
C PHE A 377 0.26 -8.71 -17.64
N LEU A 378 -0.14 -8.00 -18.69
CA LEU A 378 -1.16 -8.47 -19.63
C LEU A 378 -0.56 -9.42 -20.65
N CYS A 379 -1.29 -10.49 -20.97
CA CYS A 379 -0.98 -11.30 -22.14
C CYS A 379 -1.28 -10.51 -23.42
N GLN A 380 -0.85 -11.02 -24.58
CA GLN A 380 -1.01 -10.32 -25.86
C GLN A 380 -2.48 -10.05 -26.21
N GLN A 381 -3.37 -11.02 -25.98
CA GLN A 381 -4.80 -10.87 -26.22
C GLN A 381 -5.43 -9.79 -25.33
N GLU A 382 -5.13 -9.81 -24.02
CA GLU A 382 -5.59 -8.78 -23.07
C GLU A 382 -5.11 -7.38 -23.46
N ARG A 383 -3.85 -7.23 -23.89
CA ARG A 383 -3.33 -5.93 -24.36
C ARG A 383 -4.09 -5.45 -25.59
N THR A 384 -4.32 -6.34 -26.55
CA THR A 384 -5.04 -6.01 -27.79
C THR A 384 -6.49 -5.61 -27.49
N VAL A 385 -7.21 -6.40 -26.68
CA VAL A 385 -8.58 -6.08 -26.30
C VAL A 385 -8.65 -4.77 -25.52
N LEU A 386 -7.76 -4.56 -24.54
CA LEU A 386 -7.72 -3.32 -23.75
C LEU A 386 -7.54 -2.07 -24.64
N ARG A 387 -6.64 -2.12 -25.64
CA ARG A 387 -6.47 -1.04 -26.60
C ARG A 387 -7.73 -0.78 -27.40
N ARG A 388 -8.34 -1.84 -27.95
CA ARG A 388 -9.50 -1.73 -28.84
C ARG A 388 -10.76 -1.27 -28.13
N ILE A 389 -10.99 -1.67 -26.87
CA ILE A 389 -12.15 -1.20 -26.08
C ILE A 389 -11.98 0.21 -25.53
N SER A 390 -10.81 0.84 -25.66
CA SER A 390 -10.56 2.21 -25.18
C SER A 390 -11.37 3.28 -25.91
N VAL A 391 -11.94 2.96 -27.07
CA VAL A 391 -12.83 3.85 -27.84
C VAL A 391 -14.18 4.09 -27.16
N PHE A 392 -14.60 3.19 -26.25
CA PHE A 392 -15.81 3.38 -25.48
C PHE A 392 -15.60 4.48 -24.42
N ARG A 393 -16.45 5.52 -24.42
CA ARG A 393 -16.38 6.62 -23.45
C ARG A 393 -17.19 6.40 -22.18
N GLY A 394 -18.00 5.35 -22.13
CA GLY A 394 -18.86 5.03 -21.01
C GLY A 394 -18.97 3.53 -20.82
N ALA A 395 -20.04 3.10 -20.14
CA ALA A 395 -20.32 1.70 -19.94
C ALA A 395 -20.72 1.01 -21.25
N PHE A 396 -20.29 -0.24 -21.44
CA PHE A 396 -20.59 -1.07 -22.61
C PHE A 396 -20.88 -2.51 -22.19
N HIS A 397 -21.58 -3.25 -23.04
CA HIS A 397 -21.83 -4.68 -22.85
C HIS A 397 -20.80 -5.54 -23.58
N LEU A 398 -20.67 -6.81 -23.15
CA LEU A 398 -19.75 -7.77 -23.76
C LEU A 398 -19.91 -7.88 -25.28
N ASN A 399 -21.16 -7.92 -25.76
CA ASN A 399 -21.45 -7.99 -27.22
C ASN A 399 -20.85 -6.78 -27.98
N ALA A 400 -20.96 -5.58 -27.39
CA ALA A 400 -20.36 -4.38 -27.99
C ALA A 400 -18.83 -4.49 -28.06
N ALA A 401 -18.21 -4.99 -27.00
CA ALA A 401 -16.78 -5.24 -27.00
C ALA A 401 -16.38 -6.26 -28.08
N CYS A 402 -17.13 -7.35 -28.23
CA CYS A 402 -16.91 -8.35 -29.27
C CYS A 402 -17.05 -7.75 -30.69
N GLU A 403 -18.06 -6.93 -30.94
CA GLU A 403 -18.28 -6.31 -32.26
C GLU A 403 -17.16 -5.32 -32.63
N VAL A 404 -16.69 -4.53 -31.66
CA VAL A 404 -15.67 -3.50 -31.92
C VAL A 404 -14.26 -4.09 -31.91
N ALA A 405 -13.94 -4.97 -30.97
CA ALA A 405 -12.59 -5.49 -30.79
C ALA A 405 -12.25 -6.69 -31.68
N ALA A 406 -13.25 -7.40 -32.27
CA ALA A 406 -13.00 -8.51 -33.17
C ALA A 406 -12.46 -8.02 -34.52
N LEU A 407 -11.17 -8.23 -34.74
CA LEU A 407 -10.51 -8.15 -36.04
C LEU A 407 -10.12 -9.57 -36.45
N GLU A 408 -9.38 -9.71 -37.56
CA GLU A 408 -8.99 -11.02 -38.07
C GLU A 408 -8.18 -11.88 -37.11
N ASP A 409 -7.56 -11.26 -36.11
CA ASP A 409 -6.66 -11.86 -35.11
C ASP A 409 -7.34 -12.35 -33.83
N LEU A 410 -8.60 -11.96 -33.55
CA LEU A 410 -9.30 -12.32 -32.30
C LEU A 410 -10.76 -12.73 -32.57
N CYS A 411 -11.14 -13.90 -32.09
CA CYS A 411 -12.52 -14.35 -32.09
C CYS A 411 -13.29 -13.87 -30.84
N ALA A 412 -14.62 -14.02 -30.84
CA ALA A 412 -15.45 -13.60 -29.72
C ALA A 412 -15.12 -14.32 -28.40
N THR A 413 -14.66 -15.57 -28.45
CA THR A 413 -14.22 -16.33 -27.26
C THR A 413 -12.97 -15.71 -26.68
N ASP A 414 -11.96 -15.40 -27.50
CA ASP A 414 -10.72 -14.75 -27.06
C ASP A 414 -10.99 -13.41 -26.39
N ILE A 415 -11.92 -12.62 -26.96
CA ILE A 415 -12.31 -11.32 -26.39
C ILE A 415 -13.02 -11.51 -25.05
N THR A 416 -13.88 -12.51 -24.92
CA THR A 416 -14.57 -12.81 -23.68
C THR A 416 -13.59 -13.19 -22.56
N GLU A 417 -12.61 -14.06 -22.88
CA GLU A 417 -11.57 -14.44 -21.94
C GLU A 417 -10.67 -13.26 -21.57
N ALA A 418 -10.30 -12.44 -22.55
CA ALA A 418 -9.52 -11.23 -22.30
C ALA A 418 -10.27 -10.21 -21.41
N ILE A 419 -11.57 -10.02 -21.64
CA ILE A 419 -12.42 -9.18 -20.77
C ILE A 419 -12.45 -9.73 -19.34
N ALA A 420 -12.61 -11.03 -19.16
CA ALA A 420 -12.58 -11.66 -17.83
C ALA A 420 -11.19 -11.49 -17.16
N GLY A 421 -10.12 -11.61 -17.94
CA GLY A 421 -8.75 -11.35 -17.47
C GLY A 421 -8.54 -9.88 -17.05
N LEU A 422 -9.01 -8.92 -17.85
CA LEU A 422 -8.94 -7.49 -17.53
C LEU A 422 -9.74 -7.12 -16.27
N VAL A 423 -10.92 -7.70 -16.08
CA VAL A 423 -11.73 -7.56 -14.86
C VAL A 423 -11.01 -8.15 -13.66
N SER A 424 -10.42 -9.35 -13.81
CA SER A 424 -9.65 -9.99 -12.76
C SER A 424 -8.49 -9.11 -12.31
N LYS A 425 -7.76 -8.50 -13.25
CA LYS A 425 -6.61 -7.62 -13.02
C LYS A 425 -6.99 -6.18 -12.66
N SER A 426 -8.28 -5.92 -12.42
CA SER A 426 -8.80 -4.61 -11.99
C SER A 426 -8.48 -3.46 -12.97
N LEU A 427 -8.36 -3.76 -14.25
CA LEU A 427 -8.20 -2.77 -15.33
C LEU A 427 -9.52 -2.44 -16.00
N LEU A 428 -10.52 -3.30 -15.82
CA LEU A 428 -11.87 -3.12 -16.28
C LEU A 428 -12.83 -3.28 -15.11
N MET A 429 -13.71 -2.32 -14.93
CA MET A 429 -14.76 -2.36 -13.90
C MET A 429 -16.02 -2.99 -14.49
N PHE A 430 -16.84 -3.58 -13.64
CA PHE A 430 -18.10 -4.16 -14.04
C PHE A 430 -19.21 -3.85 -13.04
N ALA A 431 -20.44 -3.75 -13.53
CA ALA A 431 -21.62 -3.58 -12.71
C ALA A 431 -22.78 -4.40 -13.32
N PRO A 432 -23.67 -4.95 -12.48
CA PRO A 432 -24.91 -5.56 -12.99
C PRO A 432 -25.83 -4.47 -13.53
N SER A 433 -26.42 -4.72 -14.71
CA SER A 433 -27.44 -3.87 -15.32
C SER A 433 -28.64 -4.76 -15.77
N GLY A 434 -29.60 -4.93 -14.88
CA GLY A 434 -30.67 -5.91 -15.08
C GLY A 434 -30.12 -7.34 -15.16
N SER A 435 -30.41 -8.03 -16.26
CA SER A 435 -29.90 -9.40 -16.53
C SER A 435 -28.55 -9.43 -17.22
N LEU A 436 -28.00 -8.27 -17.57
CA LEU A 436 -26.72 -8.15 -18.29
C LEU A 436 -25.65 -7.52 -17.39
N MET A 437 -24.40 -7.77 -17.75
CA MET A 437 -23.25 -7.09 -17.15
C MET A 437 -22.82 -5.94 -18.05
N THR A 438 -22.56 -4.80 -17.44
CA THR A 438 -21.92 -3.66 -18.08
C THR A 438 -20.47 -3.56 -17.62
N TYR A 439 -19.62 -3.11 -18.52
CA TYR A 439 -18.18 -2.91 -18.29
C TYR A 439 -17.84 -1.47 -18.56
N HIS A 440 -16.90 -0.91 -17.79
CA HIS A 440 -16.33 0.40 -18.06
C HIS A 440 -14.87 0.48 -17.65
N LEU A 441 -14.11 1.28 -18.37
CA LEU A 441 -12.73 1.60 -18.04
C LEU A 441 -12.71 2.82 -17.12
N PHE A 442 -11.77 2.84 -16.16
CA PHE A 442 -11.39 4.12 -15.56
C PHE A 442 -10.91 5.07 -16.65
N GLU A 443 -11.25 6.36 -16.56
CA GLU A 443 -10.87 7.34 -17.57
C GLU A 443 -9.34 7.41 -17.74
N THR A 444 -8.62 7.29 -16.63
CA THR A 444 -7.15 7.19 -16.62
C THR A 444 -6.63 5.97 -17.39
N THR A 445 -7.26 4.81 -17.22
CA THR A 445 -6.92 3.57 -17.94
C THR A 445 -7.31 3.67 -19.40
N ARG A 446 -8.48 4.26 -19.70
CA ARG A 446 -9.00 4.47 -21.05
C ARG A 446 -8.06 5.35 -21.87
N ALA A 447 -7.66 6.50 -21.32
CA ALA A 447 -6.77 7.44 -21.99
C ALA A 447 -5.39 6.82 -22.26
N TYR A 448 -4.85 6.04 -21.32
CA TYR A 448 -3.62 5.29 -21.53
C TYR A 448 -3.77 4.24 -22.63
N ALA A 449 -4.85 3.44 -22.59
CA ALA A 449 -5.11 2.41 -23.59
C ALA A 449 -5.34 2.99 -25.00
N LEU A 450 -5.97 4.18 -25.08
CA LEU A 450 -6.14 4.92 -26.32
C LEU A 450 -4.79 5.37 -26.90
N GLN A 451 -3.86 5.83 -26.08
CA GLN A 451 -2.51 6.12 -26.51
C GLN A 451 -1.81 4.87 -27.07
N MET A 452 -1.94 3.72 -26.37
CA MET A 452 -1.39 2.45 -26.85
C MET A 452 -2.05 1.98 -28.16
N LEU A 453 -3.33 2.29 -28.38
CA LEU A 453 -4.04 2.02 -29.63
C LEU A 453 -3.45 2.84 -30.78
N VAL A 454 -3.17 4.12 -30.57
CA VAL A 454 -2.52 4.98 -31.57
C VAL A 454 -1.10 4.47 -31.88
N GLU A 455 -0.34 4.13 -30.85
CA GLU A 455 1.04 3.60 -31.01
C GLU A 455 1.07 2.24 -31.74
N SER A 456 0.01 1.43 -31.63
CA SER A 456 -0.09 0.15 -32.36
C SER A 456 -0.48 0.30 -33.84
N GLY A 457 -0.91 1.48 -34.29
CA GLY A 457 -1.38 1.72 -35.65
C GLY A 457 -2.79 1.19 -35.96
N GLU A 458 -3.50 0.61 -34.97
CA GLU A 458 -4.84 0.04 -35.16
C GLU A 458 -5.98 1.08 -35.05
N SER A 459 -5.65 2.33 -34.72
CA SER A 459 -6.60 3.39 -34.35
C SER A 459 -7.68 3.62 -35.39
N GLU A 460 -7.31 3.76 -36.67
CA GLU A 460 -8.26 4.06 -37.75
C GLU A 460 -9.31 2.96 -37.94
N ILE A 461 -8.86 1.70 -37.91
CA ILE A 461 -9.72 0.54 -38.12
C ILE A 461 -10.71 0.39 -36.94
N VAL A 462 -10.22 0.54 -35.72
CA VAL A 462 -11.04 0.38 -34.50
C VAL A 462 -12.07 1.50 -34.38
N VAL A 463 -11.68 2.75 -34.65
CA VAL A 463 -12.61 3.90 -34.61
C VAL A 463 -13.71 3.74 -35.68
N ARG A 464 -13.37 3.35 -36.90
CA ARG A 464 -14.36 3.09 -37.97
C ARG A 464 -15.35 1.99 -37.59
N ARG A 465 -14.89 0.91 -36.92
CA ARG A 465 -15.78 -0.15 -36.43
C ARG A 465 -16.68 0.35 -35.30
N TYR A 466 -16.17 1.17 -34.42
CA TYR A 466 -16.94 1.77 -33.34
C TYR A 466 -18.03 2.70 -33.88
N GLU A 467 -17.71 3.54 -34.88
CA GLU A 467 -18.69 4.40 -35.57
C GLU A 467 -19.76 3.59 -36.28
N TYR A 468 -19.38 2.50 -36.97
CA TYR A 468 -20.31 1.59 -37.58
C TYR A 468 -21.24 0.92 -36.56
N PHE A 469 -20.68 0.44 -35.44
CA PHE A 469 -21.44 -0.12 -34.35
C PHE A 469 -22.46 0.89 -33.76
N GLN A 470 -22.07 2.15 -33.58
CA GLN A 470 -22.95 3.22 -33.11
C GLN A 470 -24.09 3.50 -34.14
N SER A 471 -23.78 3.58 -35.42
CA SER A 471 -24.74 3.87 -36.46
C SER A 471 -25.80 2.76 -36.61
N THR A 472 -25.41 1.49 -36.47
CA THR A 472 -26.34 0.35 -36.55
C THR A 472 -27.27 0.27 -35.36
N ARG A 473 -26.84 0.72 -34.18
CA ARG A 473 -27.71 0.80 -32.98
C ARG A 473 -28.58 2.06 -32.94
N GLY A 474 -28.10 3.18 -33.47
CA GLY A 474 -28.92 4.40 -33.62
C GLY A 474 -30.12 4.17 -34.54
N ALA A 475 -29.98 3.34 -35.57
CA ALA A 475 -31.09 2.97 -36.47
C ALA A 475 -32.13 2.05 -35.80
N VAL A 476 -31.77 1.28 -34.77
CA VAL A 476 -32.69 0.39 -34.03
C VAL A 476 -33.37 1.11 -32.86
N THR A 477 -32.82 2.23 -32.38
CA THR A 477 -33.34 2.99 -31.21
C THR A 477 -34.41 4.04 -31.59
N ASP A 478 -34.61 4.32 -32.86
CA ASP A 478 -35.75 5.17 -33.28
C ASP A 478 -37.12 4.49 -33.09
N GLU A 479 -37.14 3.16 -32.82
CA GLU A 479 -38.38 2.44 -32.44
C GLU A 479 -38.55 2.27 -30.90
N SER A 480 -37.61 2.68 -30.06
CA SER A 480 -37.71 2.53 -28.59
C SER A 480 -37.12 3.71 -27.83
N ASN A 481 -37.76 4.85 -27.95
CA ASN A 481 -37.45 6.08 -27.21
C ASN A 481 -37.95 6.00 -25.75
N THR A 482 -37.56 4.92 -25.02
CA THR A 482 -37.98 4.73 -23.62
C THR A 482 -36.80 4.39 -22.68
N THR A 483 -35.55 4.39 -23.14
CA THR A 483 -34.42 3.89 -22.33
C THR A 483 -33.45 5.00 -21.85
N ALA A 484 -33.61 6.23 -22.31
CA ALA A 484 -32.78 7.35 -21.85
C ALA A 484 -33.18 7.89 -20.46
N THR A 485 -34.38 7.55 -19.97
CA THR A 485 -34.88 8.01 -18.66
C THR A 485 -34.61 7.04 -17.52
N LEU A 486 -33.96 5.90 -17.76
CA LEU A 486 -33.67 4.88 -16.74
C LEU A 486 -32.27 5.03 -16.06
N TYR A 487 -31.39 5.87 -16.61
CA TYR A 487 -30.12 6.11 -15.99
C TYR A 487 -30.17 7.04 -14.78
N ASP A 488 -31.21 7.90 -14.68
CA ASP A 488 -31.41 8.82 -13.54
C ASP A 488 -32.07 8.13 -12.33
N GLN A 489 -32.72 6.98 -12.51
CA GLN A 489 -33.45 6.29 -11.41
C GLN A 489 -32.59 5.24 -10.67
N THR A 490 -31.53 4.73 -11.27
CA THR A 490 -30.67 3.72 -10.62
C THR A 490 -29.63 4.33 -9.68
N SER A 491 -29.35 5.63 -9.81
CA SER A 491 -28.50 6.35 -8.84
C SER A 491 -29.21 6.58 -7.49
N LEU A 492 -30.54 6.62 -7.49
CA LEU A 492 -31.38 6.78 -6.29
C LEU A 492 -31.69 5.47 -5.56
N ALA A 493 -31.66 4.32 -6.26
CA ALA A 493 -32.00 3.02 -5.67
C ALA A 493 -30.85 2.35 -4.88
N LEU A 494 -29.64 2.91 -4.91
CA LEU A 494 -28.50 2.44 -4.11
C LEU A 494 -28.32 3.21 -2.77
N GLN A 495 -29.24 4.16 -2.46
CA GLN A 495 -29.25 4.87 -1.18
C GLN A 495 -30.23 4.31 -0.13
N ASP A 496 -31.10 3.37 -0.50
CA ASP A 496 -32.14 2.83 0.41
C ASP A 496 -32.16 1.29 0.50
N GLY A 497 -31.00 0.63 0.41
CA GLY A 497 -30.89 -0.82 0.59
C GLY A 497 -29.72 -1.26 1.42
#